data_db04b05a4802cdba0522e4756bbd83ab
#
_entry.id   db04b05a4802cdba0522e4756bbd83ab
#
_cell.length_a   1.000
_cell.length_b   1.000
_cell.length_c   1.000
_cell.angle_alpha   90.00
_cell.angle_beta   90.00
_cell.angle_gamma   90.00
#
_symmetry.space_group_name_H-M   'P 1'
#
loop_
_entity.id
_entity.type
_entity.pdbx_description
1 polymer ?
#
loop_
_entity_poly.entity_id
_entity_poly.type
_entity_poly.pdbx_seq_one_letter_code
_entity_poly.pdbx_strand_id
1 'polypeptide(L)'
;LTPPAGSAGQLKVSSAAGRLENGIMITQNALDELGEEGFIKMLRFIDWLWYSDEGQTLCLWGVEGETYTKDDDGNIVLNSDIYYNGINPGAEKQLNVDYGFGNGVFAYGGSQKLQYSKFSDGEKEWNERVNASKEDIKLKPPILADEMQKEEMNLVKTPLMDYVNTAALEFITGKRDLGKD
;
A
#
# COMPACT_ATOMS: atom_id res chain seq x y z
N LEU A 1 18.72 -0.66 4.42
CA LEU A 1 19.37 0.57 3.99
C LEU A 1 18.49 1.76 4.34
N THR A 2 19.04 2.76 5.02
CA THR A 2 18.35 4.03 5.23
C THR A 2 18.33 4.83 3.91
N PRO A 3 17.34 5.72 3.71
CA PRO A 3 17.34 6.61 2.55
C PRO A 3 18.66 7.37 2.41
N PRO A 4 19.16 7.60 1.20
CA PRO A 4 20.42 8.29 0.98
C PRO A 4 20.36 9.73 1.50
N ALA A 5 21.46 10.20 2.04
CA ALA A 5 21.63 11.59 2.48
C ALA A 5 22.60 12.30 1.54
N GLY A 6 22.21 13.48 1.06
CA GLY A 6 23.05 14.39 0.30
C GLY A 6 23.63 15.51 1.17
N SER A 7 24.33 16.47 0.55
CA SER A 7 24.86 17.65 1.24
C SER A 7 23.76 18.53 1.89
N ALA A 8 22.53 18.46 1.39
CA ALA A 8 21.38 19.14 1.96
C ALA A 8 20.70 18.36 3.11
N GLY A 9 21.27 17.23 3.52
CA GLY A 9 20.71 16.35 4.53
C GLY A 9 19.90 15.19 3.93
N GLN A 10 19.24 14.47 4.80
CA GLN A 10 18.37 13.35 4.43
C GLN A 10 16.92 13.81 4.33
N LEU A 11 16.26 13.48 3.23
CA LEU A 11 14.82 13.72 3.10
C LEU A 11 14.05 12.74 4.01
N LYS A 12 13.48 13.28 5.06
CA LYS A 12 12.75 12.53 6.09
C LYS A 12 11.24 12.69 5.95
N VAL A 13 10.73 12.50 4.75
CA VAL A 13 9.32 12.78 4.49
C VAL A 13 8.57 11.47 4.27
N SER A 14 7.51 11.27 5.02
CA SER A 14 6.53 10.24 4.73
C SER A 14 5.69 10.71 3.54
N SER A 15 5.70 9.98 2.43
CA SER A 15 4.73 10.25 1.38
C SER A 15 3.34 9.91 1.92
N ALA A 16 2.49 10.90 2.01
CA ALA A 16 1.05 10.64 2.05
C ALA A 16 0.63 10.24 0.63
N ALA A 17 1.02 9.04 0.21
CA ALA A 17 0.50 8.42 -0.99
C ALA A 17 -1.03 8.45 -0.91
N GLY A 18 -1.66 8.69 -2.04
CA GLY A 18 -3.09 8.97 -2.10
C GLY A 18 -3.92 8.00 -1.27
N ARG A 19 -4.62 8.51 -0.30
CA ARG A 19 -5.48 7.73 0.60
C ARG A 19 -6.62 6.99 -0.12
N LEU A 20 -6.72 7.16 -1.44
CA LEU A 20 -7.77 6.61 -2.31
C LEU A 20 -7.18 5.84 -3.49
N GLU A 21 -5.98 5.28 -3.34
CA GLU A 21 -5.32 4.53 -4.42
C GLU A 21 -5.99 3.18 -4.69
N ASN A 22 -6.57 2.58 -3.65
CA ASN A 22 -7.26 1.29 -3.74
C ASN A 22 -8.65 1.43 -3.13
N GLY A 23 -9.63 0.80 -3.76
CA GLY A 23 -10.99 0.84 -3.28
C GLY A 23 -11.90 -0.10 -4.06
N ILE A 24 -13.09 -0.32 -3.51
CA ILE A 24 -14.18 -1.02 -4.18
C ILE A 24 -15.12 0.02 -4.76
N MET A 25 -15.43 -0.11 -6.05
CA MET A 25 -16.48 0.66 -6.68
C MET A 25 -17.76 -0.18 -6.74
N ILE A 26 -18.83 0.36 -6.18
CA ILE A 26 -20.15 -0.25 -6.22
C ILE A 26 -20.97 0.49 -7.26
N THR A 27 -21.50 -0.23 -8.24
CA THR A 27 -22.28 0.35 -9.31
C THR A 27 -23.73 0.55 -8.89
N GLN A 28 -24.43 1.49 -9.54
CA GLN A 28 -25.88 1.69 -9.34
C GLN A 28 -26.67 0.41 -9.61
N ASN A 29 -26.25 -0.40 -10.58
CA ASN A 29 -26.92 -1.68 -10.90
C ASN A 29 -26.99 -2.62 -9.70
N ALA A 30 -26.02 -2.58 -8.79
CA ALA A 30 -26.05 -3.41 -7.59
C ALA A 30 -27.25 -3.08 -6.69
N LEU A 31 -27.60 -1.80 -6.57
CA LEU A 31 -28.80 -1.37 -5.84
C LEU A 31 -30.08 -1.80 -6.57
N ASP A 32 -30.11 -1.63 -7.89
CA ASP A 32 -31.27 -1.93 -8.71
C ASP A 32 -31.60 -3.45 -8.73
N GLU A 33 -30.56 -4.29 -8.76
CA GLU A 33 -30.70 -5.74 -8.78
C GLU A 33 -30.95 -6.36 -7.41
N LEU A 34 -30.28 -5.87 -6.37
CA LEU A 34 -30.36 -6.44 -5.03
C LEU A 34 -31.49 -5.86 -4.18
N GLY A 35 -32.04 -4.72 -4.57
CA GLY A 35 -32.92 -3.92 -3.73
C GLY A 35 -32.22 -3.38 -2.49
N GLU A 36 -32.90 -2.54 -1.73
CA GLU A 36 -32.30 -1.85 -0.57
C GLU A 36 -31.78 -2.83 0.48
N GLU A 37 -32.53 -3.86 0.81
CA GLU A 37 -32.13 -4.84 1.83
C GLU A 37 -30.89 -5.65 1.41
N GLY A 38 -30.86 -6.11 0.16
CA GLY A 38 -29.72 -6.84 -0.40
C GLY A 38 -28.48 -5.96 -0.51
N PHE A 39 -28.64 -4.71 -0.91
CA PHE A 39 -27.58 -3.73 -1.00
C PHE A 39 -26.96 -3.44 0.38
N ILE A 40 -27.77 -3.26 1.42
CA ILE A 40 -27.29 -3.09 2.80
C ILE A 40 -26.51 -4.34 3.28
N LYS A 41 -26.97 -5.54 2.96
CA LYS A 41 -26.24 -6.77 3.29
C LYS A 41 -24.87 -6.83 2.59
N MET A 42 -24.80 -6.43 1.34
CA MET A 42 -23.55 -6.34 0.59
C MET A 42 -22.61 -5.31 1.21
N LEU A 43 -23.09 -4.11 1.57
CA LEU A 43 -22.27 -3.10 2.25
C LEU A 43 -21.73 -3.61 3.59
N ARG A 44 -22.54 -4.31 4.39
CA ARG A 44 -22.08 -4.91 5.66
C ARG A 44 -21.02 -5.98 5.45
N PHE A 45 -21.13 -6.76 4.38
CA PHE A 45 -20.08 -7.73 4.02
C PHE A 45 -18.77 -7.04 3.64
N ILE A 46 -18.82 -5.98 2.85
CA ILE A 46 -17.65 -5.18 2.46
C ILE A 46 -17.02 -4.54 3.69
N ASP A 47 -17.83 -3.98 4.57
CA ASP A 47 -17.38 -3.37 5.82
C ASP A 47 -16.67 -4.39 6.71
N TRP A 48 -17.26 -5.56 6.92
CA TRP A 48 -16.62 -6.65 7.64
C TRP A 48 -15.30 -7.07 6.99
N LEU A 49 -15.30 -7.27 5.66
CA LEU A 49 -14.14 -7.75 4.93
C LEU A 49 -12.94 -6.80 5.02
N TRP A 50 -13.19 -5.49 4.94
CA TRP A 50 -12.12 -4.49 4.84
C TRP A 50 -11.76 -3.81 6.14
N TYR A 51 -12.67 -3.77 7.10
CA TYR A 51 -12.49 -2.98 8.33
C TYR A 51 -12.52 -3.80 9.61
N SER A 52 -12.89 -5.09 9.55
CA SER A 52 -12.77 -5.95 10.72
C SER A 52 -11.42 -6.66 10.76
N ASP A 53 -10.88 -6.86 11.96
CA ASP A 53 -9.67 -7.66 12.14
C ASP A 53 -9.89 -9.13 11.74
N GLU A 54 -11.10 -9.65 11.89
CA GLU A 54 -11.46 -11.01 11.48
C GLU A 54 -11.40 -11.17 9.95
N GLY A 55 -12.10 -10.31 9.20
CA GLY A 55 -12.10 -10.34 7.73
C GLY A 55 -10.71 -10.12 7.15
N GLN A 56 -9.96 -9.19 7.71
CA GLN A 56 -8.59 -8.91 7.29
C GLN A 56 -7.63 -10.05 7.65
N THR A 57 -7.79 -10.69 8.82
CA THR A 57 -6.99 -11.86 9.19
C THR A 57 -7.26 -13.01 8.22
N LEU A 58 -8.52 -13.26 7.89
CA LEU A 58 -8.88 -14.27 6.89
C LEU A 58 -8.22 -13.98 5.53
N CYS A 59 -8.33 -12.75 5.04
CA CYS A 59 -7.76 -12.38 3.73
C CYS A 59 -6.23 -12.46 3.70
N LEU A 60 -5.57 -12.09 4.79
CA LEU A 60 -4.11 -12.04 4.87
C LEU A 60 -3.49 -13.40 5.15
N TRP A 61 -4.05 -14.15 6.10
CA TRP A 61 -3.42 -15.33 6.68
C TRP A 61 -4.17 -16.62 6.42
N GLY A 62 -5.46 -16.54 6.05
CA GLY A 62 -6.30 -17.70 5.83
C GLY A 62 -6.97 -18.19 7.09
N VAL A 63 -6.94 -19.51 7.30
CA VAL A 63 -7.72 -20.20 8.33
C VAL A 63 -6.82 -20.66 9.47
N GLU A 64 -7.19 -20.30 10.70
CA GLU A 64 -6.49 -20.75 11.91
C GLU A 64 -6.53 -22.28 12.03
N GLY A 65 -5.39 -22.88 12.28
CA GLY A 65 -5.20 -24.32 12.33
C GLY A 65 -4.85 -24.96 10.97
N GLU A 66 -5.13 -24.28 9.85
CA GLU A 66 -4.77 -24.77 8.50
C GLU A 66 -3.56 -24.05 7.92
N THR A 67 -3.53 -22.72 7.96
CA THR A 67 -2.46 -21.92 7.40
C THR A 67 -1.61 -21.24 8.45
N TYR A 68 -2.20 -20.91 9.58
CA TYR A 68 -1.51 -20.28 10.71
C TYR A 68 -2.04 -20.78 12.04
N THR A 69 -1.29 -20.51 13.10
CA THR A 69 -1.69 -20.65 14.50
C THR A 69 -1.48 -19.31 15.23
N LYS A 70 -1.92 -19.24 16.48
CA LYS A 70 -1.58 -18.13 17.38
C LYS A 70 -0.66 -18.59 18.48
N ASP A 71 0.33 -17.77 18.80
CA ASP A 71 1.17 -17.97 19.99
C ASP A 71 0.44 -17.57 21.29
N ASP A 72 1.12 -17.73 22.42
CA ASP A 72 0.56 -17.42 23.75
C ASP A 72 0.21 -15.93 23.93
N ASP A 73 0.82 -15.04 23.15
CA ASP A 73 0.57 -13.60 23.11
C ASP A 73 -0.51 -13.22 22.08
N GLY A 74 -1.06 -14.20 21.36
CA GLY A 74 -2.07 -14.02 20.33
C GLY A 74 -1.52 -13.47 19.01
N ASN A 75 -0.20 -13.54 18.77
CA ASN A 75 0.38 -13.18 17.49
C ASN A 75 0.19 -14.32 16.48
N ILE A 76 0.03 -13.94 15.23
CA ILE A 76 -0.12 -14.88 14.12
C ILE A 76 1.24 -15.49 13.79
N VAL A 77 1.29 -16.80 13.77
CA VAL A 77 2.46 -17.62 13.40
C VAL A 77 2.08 -18.48 12.22
N LEU A 78 2.67 -18.19 11.06
CA LEU A 78 2.46 -18.97 9.84
C LEU A 78 3.01 -20.39 10.05
N ASN A 79 2.30 -21.40 9.55
CA ASN A 79 2.75 -22.78 9.64
C ASN A 79 4.11 -22.94 8.93
N SER A 80 5.00 -23.71 9.51
CA SER A 80 6.41 -23.81 9.07
C SER A 80 6.62 -24.39 7.67
N ASP A 81 5.63 -25.10 7.14
CA ASP A 81 5.62 -25.65 5.78
C ASP A 81 5.10 -24.67 4.73
N ILE A 82 4.73 -23.45 5.15
CA ILE A 82 4.16 -22.41 4.28
C ILE A 82 5.08 -21.20 4.25
N TYR A 83 5.47 -20.78 3.05
CA TYR A 83 6.21 -19.55 2.80
C TYR A 83 5.26 -18.38 2.52
N TYR A 84 5.54 -17.23 3.06
CA TYR A 84 4.92 -15.97 2.66
C TYR A 84 5.79 -14.77 3.02
N ASN A 85 6.08 -13.93 2.05
CA ASN A 85 6.68 -12.60 2.21
C ASN A 85 7.96 -12.58 3.09
N GLY A 86 8.85 -13.54 2.89
CA GLY A 86 10.10 -13.68 3.65
C GLY A 86 9.99 -14.49 4.93
N ILE A 87 8.78 -14.90 5.32
CA ILE A 87 8.54 -15.82 6.45
C ILE A 87 8.71 -17.25 5.93
N ASN A 88 9.38 -18.10 6.69
CA ASN A 88 9.70 -19.48 6.38
C ASN A 88 10.36 -19.68 4.99
N PRO A 89 11.51 -19.05 4.70
CA PRO A 89 12.17 -19.20 3.42
C PRO A 89 12.56 -20.66 3.16
N GLY A 90 12.16 -21.16 2.00
CA GLY A 90 12.41 -22.56 1.62
C GLY A 90 11.29 -23.52 2.00
N ALA A 91 10.19 -23.07 2.56
CA ALA A 91 9.00 -23.88 2.79
C ALA A 91 8.42 -24.42 1.48
N GLU A 92 7.79 -25.59 1.54
CA GLU A 92 7.32 -26.36 0.38
C GLU A 92 6.12 -25.71 -0.31
N LYS A 93 5.26 -25.04 0.46
CA LYS A 93 4.04 -24.39 0.00
C LYS A 93 4.14 -22.86 0.11
N GLN A 94 3.33 -22.18 -0.66
CA GLN A 94 3.22 -20.72 -0.64
C GLN A 94 1.80 -20.30 -0.31
N LEU A 95 1.65 -19.40 0.66
CA LEU A 95 0.33 -18.95 1.13
C LEU A 95 -0.53 -18.37 0.00
N ASN A 96 0.06 -17.59 -0.87
CA ASN A 96 -0.63 -16.91 -1.97
C ASN A 96 -0.86 -17.77 -3.21
N VAL A 97 -0.08 -18.82 -3.41
CA VAL A 97 -0.18 -19.70 -4.59
C VAL A 97 -1.02 -20.92 -4.29
N ASP A 98 -0.70 -21.64 -3.21
CA ASP A 98 -1.33 -22.91 -2.90
C ASP A 98 -2.65 -22.75 -2.14
N TYR A 99 -2.80 -21.67 -1.37
CA TYR A 99 -3.99 -21.41 -0.56
C TYR A 99 -4.81 -20.18 -1.02
N GLY A 100 -4.25 -19.30 -1.83
CA GLY A 100 -4.93 -18.13 -2.39
C GLY A 100 -5.05 -16.94 -1.43
N PHE A 101 -4.45 -16.99 -0.23
CA PHE A 101 -4.50 -15.91 0.74
C PHE A 101 -3.34 -14.91 0.57
N GLY A 102 -3.45 -13.74 1.21
CA GLY A 102 -2.41 -12.71 1.14
C GLY A 102 -2.31 -11.97 -0.20
N ASN A 103 -3.27 -12.15 -1.09
CA ASN A 103 -3.25 -11.60 -2.45
C ASN A 103 -4.17 -10.38 -2.63
N GLY A 104 -3.74 -9.51 -3.52
CA GLY A 104 -4.56 -8.48 -4.14
C GLY A 104 -5.12 -7.45 -3.16
N VAL A 105 -6.16 -6.78 -3.61
CA VAL A 105 -6.79 -5.67 -2.88
C VAL A 105 -7.47 -6.09 -1.58
N PHE A 106 -7.85 -7.34 -1.44
CA PHE A 106 -8.48 -7.86 -0.21
C PHE A 106 -7.51 -7.95 0.97
N ALA A 107 -6.20 -7.95 0.72
CA ALA A 107 -5.16 -7.96 1.74
C ALA A 107 -4.70 -6.56 2.17
N TYR A 108 -5.35 -5.51 1.70
CA TYR A 108 -5.08 -4.11 2.07
C TYR A 108 -6.10 -3.63 3.08
N GLY A 109 -5.66 -3.17 4.20
CA GLY A 109 -6.52 -2.67 5.28
C GLY A 109 -6.17 -3.30 6.62
N GLY A 110 -7.08 -3.17 7.59
CA GLY A 110 -6.90 -3.68 8.92
C GLY A 110 -6.05 -2.77 9.83
N SER A 111 -5.86 -3.22 11.06
CA SER A 111 -5.06 -2.51 12.05
C SER A 111 -3.57 -2.49 11.70
N GLN A 112 -2.84 -1.52 12.25
CA GLN A 112 -1.39 -1.46 12.10
C GLN A 112 -0.72 -2.76 12.59
N LYS A 113 -1.21 -3.35 13.68
CA LYS A 113 -0.73 -4.64 14.20
C LYS A 113 -0.84 -5.73 13.14
N LEU A 114 -1.99 -5.81 12.46
CA LEU A 114 -2.23 -6.80 11.41
C LEU A 114 -1.35 -6.56 10.17
N GLN A 115 -1.14 -5.30 9.78
CA GLN A 115 -0.23 -4.97 8.68
C GLN A 115 1.22 -5.34 9.02
N TYR A 116 1.65 -5.10 10.24
CA TYR A 116 3.00 -5.46 10.69
C TYR A 116 3.20 -6.98 10.86
N SER A 117 2.13 -7.75 11.04
CA SER A 117 2.24 -9.21 11.12
C SER A 117 2.81 -9.86 9.85
N LYS A 118 2.68 -9.19 8.69
CA LYS A 118 3.21 -9.65 7.39
C LYS A 118 4.72 -9.50 7.25
N PHE A 119 5.36 -8.74 8.11
CA PHE A 119 6.78 -8.43 7.99
C PHE A 119 7.61 -9.42 8.80
N SER A 120 8.72 -9.84 8.22
CA SER A 120 9.77 -10.50 8.97
C SER A 120 10.34 -9.56 10.05
N ASP A 121 11.02 -10.09 11.04
CA ASP A 121 11.57 -9.28 12.13
C ASP A 121 12.56 -8.23 11.63
N GLY A 122 13.37 -8.56 10.61
CA GLY A 122 14.27 -7.60 9.97
C GLY A 122 13.53 -6.46 9.25
N GLU A 123 12.38 -6.74 8.65
CA GLU A 123 11.53 -5.71 8.02
C GLU A 123 10.84 -4.83 9.06
N LYS A 124 10.39 -5.40 10.18
CA LYS A 124 9.82 -4.64 11.30
C LYS A 124 10.85 -3.66 11.87
N GLU A 125 12.05 -4.16 12.22
CA GLU A 125 13.14 -3.32 12.72
C GLU A 125 13.51 -2.21 11.72
N TRP A 126 13.59 -2.54 10.43
CA TRP A 126 13.87 -1.56 9.39
C TRP A 126 12.77 -0.50 9.30
N ASN A 127 11.51 -0.90 9.30
CA ASN A 127 10.36 0.03 9.23
C ASN A 127 10.33 0.95 10.45
N GLU A 128 10.52 0.43 11.65
CA GLU A 128 10.56 1.23 12.88
C GLU A 128 11.66 2.29 12.81
N ARG A 129 12.88 1.88 12.45
CA ARG A 129 14.02 2.78 12.31
C ARG A 129 13.80 3.86 11.25
N VAL A 130 13.25 3.49 10.10
CA VAL A 130 13.00 4.44 9.02
C VAL A 130 11.85 5.37 9.36
N ASN A 131 10.75 4.84 9.92
CA ASN A 131 9.58 5.64 10.26
C ASN A 131 9.85 6.61 11.42
N ALA A 132 10.67 6.23 12.40
CA ALA A 132 11.09 7.12 13.48
C ALA A 132 11.82 8.38 12.98
N SER A 133 12.38 8.34 11.76
CA SER A 133 13.08 9.48 11.15
C SER A 133 12.24 10.29 10.16
N LYS A 134 10.99 9.90 9.90
CA LYS A 134 10.13 10.57 8.93
C LYS A 134 9.25 11.63 9.59
N GLU A 135 8.97 12.68 8.83
CA GLU A 135 8.00 13.70 9.16
C GLU A 135 6.77 13.55 8.25
N ASP A 136 5.58 13.75 8.79
CA ASP A 136 4.36 13.70 7.99
C ASP A 136 4.27 14.92 7.06
N ILE A 137 4.05 14.64 5.77
CA ILE A 137 3.73 15.69 4.81
C ILE A 137 2.32 16.21 5.10
N LYS A 138 2.19 17.52 5.23
CA LYS A 138 0.87 18.15 5.22
C LYS A 138 0.22 17.91 3.87
N LEU A 139 -0.94 17.26 3.90
CA LEU A 139 -1.74 17.05 2.71
C LEU A 139 -2.12 18.39 2.09
N LYS A 140 -1.79 18.58 0.82
CA LYS A 140 -2.33 19.69 0.05
C LYS A 140 -3.79 19.36 -0.29
N PRO A 141 -4.71 20.33 -0.14
CA PRO A 141 -6.08 20.10 -0.58
C PRO A 141 -6.10 19.81 -2.09
N PRO A 142 -7.00 18.93 -2.56
CA PRO A 142 -7.14 18.66 -3.98
C PRO A 142 -7.56 19.96 -4.70
N ILE A 143 -6.96 20.22 -5.84
CA ILE A 143 -7.38 21.33 -6.71
C ILE A 143 -8.63 20.83 -7.45
N LEU A 144 -9.76 21.41 -7.13
CA LEU A 144 -11.02 21.18 -7.83
C LEU A 144 -11.00 22.02 -9.12
N ALA A 145 -10.59 21.41 -10.22
CA ALA A 145 -10.56 22.02 -11.54
C ALA A 145 -11.66 21.41 -12.41
N ASP A 146 -12.38 22.21 -13.17
CA ASP A 146 -13.27 21.76 -14.22
C ASP A 146 -12.48 21.19 -15.43
N GLU A 147 -13.17 20.66 -16.43
CA GLU A 147 -12.50 20.03 -17.56
C GLU A 147 -11.68 21.00 -18.39
N MET A 148 -12.16 22.21 -18.61
CA MET A 148 -11.46 23.25 -19.37
C MET A 148 -10.18 23.69 -18.63
N GLN A 149 -10.28 23.89 -17.32
CA GLN A 149 -9.11 24.19 -16.49
C GLN A 149 -8.10 23.06 -16.46
N LYS A 150 -8.54 21.80 -16.47
CA LYS A 150 -7.65 20.65 -16.58
C LYS A 150 -6.94 20.59 -17.93
N GLU A 151 -7.63 20.89 -19.02
CA GLU A 151 -7.01 20.99 -20.34
C GLU A 151 -5.96 22.10 -20.40
N GLU A 152 -6.28 23.30 -19.93
CA GLU A 152 -5.33 24.42 -19.85
C GLU A 152 -4.11 24.07 -19.01
N MET A 153 -4.33 23.45 -17.83
CA MET A 153 -3.23 22.97 -16.98
C MET A 153 -2.36 21.94 -17.68
N ASN A 154 -2.94 21.03 -18.44
CA ASN A 154 -2.21 19.99 -19.15
C ASN A 154 -1.38 20.53 -20.32
N LEU A 155 -1.86 21.58 -21.00
CA LEU A 155 -1.08 22.26 -22.06
C LEU A 155 0.24 22.82 -21.53
N VAL A 156 0.28 23.25 -20.28
CA VAL A 156 1.50 23.76 -19.64
C VAL A 156 2.27 22.65 -18.93
N LYS A 157 1.57 21.79 -18.19
CA LYS A 157 2.18 20.74 -17.37
C LYS A 157 2.95 19.73 -18.20
N THR A 158 2.39 19.27 -19.31
CA THR A 158 3.01 18.20 -20.12
C THR A 158 4.37 18.63 -20.67
N PRO A 159 4.50 19.76 -21.40
CA PRO A 159 5.81 20.22 -21.89
C PRO A 159 6.81 20.52 -20.77
N LEU A 160 6.32 21.06 -19.65
CA LEU A 160 7.17 21.33 -18.49
C LEU A 160 7.73 20.02 -17.89
N MET A 161 6.90 19.00 -17.71
CA MET A 161 7.35 17.71 -17.18
C MET A 161 8.29 16.99 -18.13
N ASP A 162 8.05 17.07 -19.44
CA ASP A 162 8.95 16.51 -20.45
C ASP A 162 10.32 17.17 -20.39
N TYR A 163 10.35 18.50 -20.27
CA TYR A 163 11.60 19.24 -20.09
C TYR A 163 12.32 18.85 -18.81
N VAL A 164 11.60 18.80 -17.68
CA VAL A 164 12.17 18.43 -16.37
C VAL A 164 12.75 17.00 -16.41
N ASN A 165 12.01 16.05 -16.97
CA ASN A 165 12.45 14.66 -17.05
C ASN A 165 13.69 14.52 -17.96
N THR A 166 13.71 15.23 -19.10
CA THR A 166 14.85 15.25 -20.01
C THR A 166 16.08 15.88 -19.34
N ALA A 167 15.92 17.05 -18.72
CA ALA A 167 17.01 17.72 -18.00
C ALA A 167 17.54 16.85 -16.84
N ALA A 168 16.66 16.22 -16.06
CA ALA A 168 17.07 15.31 -15.00
C ALA A 168 17.92 14.16 -15.53
N LEU A 169 17.49 13.53 -16.64
CA LEU A 169 18.26 12.47 -17.28
C LEU A 169 19.62 12.95 -17.78
N GLU A 170 19.70 14.17 -18.33
CA GLU A 170 20.95 14.77 -18.81
C GLU A 170 21.92 15.03 -17.63
N PHE A 171 21.45 15.51 -16.49
CA PHE A 171 22.24 15.65 -15.28
C PHE A 171 22.74 14.29 -14.74
N ILE A 172 21.85 13.28 -14.66
CA ILE A 172 22.19 11.93 -14.19
C ILE A 172 23.25 11.29 -15.10
N THR A 173 23.17 11.49 -16.41
CA THR A 173 24.10 10.93 -17.38
C THR A 173 25.36 11.77 -17.61
N GLY A 174 25.48 12.90 -16.92
CA GLY A 174 26.64 13.81 -17.05
C GLY A 174 26.68 14.61 -18.35
N LYS A 175 25.57 14.67 -19.09
CA LYS A 175 25.47 15.52 -20.30
C LYS A 175 25.25 17.00 -19.95
N ARG A 176 24.78 17.27 -18.74
CA ARG A 176 24.57 18.59 -18.16
C ARG A 176 25.34 18.72 -16.85
N ASP A 177 25.84 19.91 -16.56
CA ASP A 177 26.62 20.20 -15.34
C ASP A 177 25.76 21.02 -14.37
N LEU A 178 25.47 20.47 -13.20
CA LEU A 178 24.67 21.13 -12.14
C LEU A 178 25.22 22.48 -11.68
N GLY A 179 26.50 22.76 -11.91
CA GLY A 179 27.14 24.01 -11.53
C GLY A 179 27.17 25.08 -12.63
N LYS A 180 26.78 24.73 -13.87
CA LYS A 180 26.91 25.59 -15.05
C LYS A 180 25.63 25.79 -15.83
N ASP A 181 24.70 24.85 -15.74
CA ASP A 181 23.42 24.79 -16.45
C ASP A 181 22.24 24.95 -15.48
#